data_37f6ff6bbae60a9b71559d4817eb9130
#
_entry.id   37f6ff6bbae60a9b71559d4817eb9130
#
_cell.length_a   1.000
_cell.length_b   1.000
_cell.length_c   1.000
_cell.angle_alpha   90.00
_cell.angle_beta   90.00
_cell.angle_gamma   90.00
#
_symmetry.space_group_name_H-M   'P 1'
#
loop_
_entity.id
_entity.type
_entity.pdbx_description
1 polymer ?
#
loop_
_entity_poly.entity_id
_entity_poly.type
_entity_poly.pdbx_seq_one_letter_code
_entity_poly.pdbx_strand_id
1 'polypeptide(L)'
;MALRENYREQLLDAAVLVVARDGLDHATTKAIAAEVAYNEVYIYRNFGNKEDLLQAAFNRADIGFVQNVMKHIDVMDEADRSLEERCHALWDPVWAFSVDKPDIVRFYLRYYYSVQYLTSAHELHHRNYQQLQARLSRYFRSSRDSWFLMAHVFETILSFCSHILSGELENTPAVSDEIFQLIFRTLQPYMLS
;
A
#
# COMPACT_ATOMS: atom_id res chain seq x y z
N MET A 1 -9.29 9.15 26.63
CA MET A 1 -9.41 8.91 25.18
C MET A 1 -8.04 8.91 24.51
N ALA A 2 -7.25 9.97 24.56
CA ALA A 2 -5.92 10.07 23.93
C ALA A 2 -4.90 8.98 24.29
N LEU A 3 -4.82 8.53 25.56
CA LEU A 3 -3.89 7.44 25.96
C LEU A 3 -4.26 6.10 25.32
N ARG A 4 -5.54 5.79 25.15
CA ARG A 4 -5.99 4.54 24.53
C ARG A 4 -5.74 4.54 23.01
N GLU A 5 -5.89 5.68 22.37
CA GLU A 5 -5.52 5.85 20.95
C GLU A 5 -4.01 5.65 20.74
N ASN A 6 -3.18 6.17 21.63
CA ASN A 6 -1.73 5.99 21.56
C ASN A 6 -1.33 4.51 21.66
N TYR A 7 -1.91 3.72 22.59
CA TYR A 7 -1.63 2.28 22.69
C TYR A 7 -2.06 1.51 21.44
N ARG A 8 -3.18 1.88 20.85
CA ARG A 8 -3.69 1.25 19.64
C ARG A 8 -2.75 1.46 18.46
N GLU A 9 -2.32 2.69 18.22
CA GLU A 9 -1.41 3.02 17.12
C GLU A 9 -0.03 2.35 17.30
N GLN A 10 0.53 2.36 18.50
CA GLN A 10 1.79 1.68 18.78
C GLN A 10 1.71 0.15 18.55
N LEU A 11 0.60 -0.49 18.87
CA LEU A 11 0.39 -1.91 18.58
C LEU A 11 0.25 -2.18 17.08
N LEU A 12 -0.35 -1.27 16.30
CA LEU A 12 -0.40 -1.37 14.85
C LEU A 12 1.00 -1.23 14.25
N ASP A 13 1.82 -0.30 14.74
CA ASP A 13 3.21 -0.15 14.31
C ASP A 13 4.04 -1.40 14.64
N ALA A 14 3.90 -1.90 15.86
CA ALA A 14 4.57 -3.13 16.29
C ALA A 14 4.18 -4.34 15.44
N ALA A 15 2.90 -4.47 15.08
CA ALA A 15 2.43 -5.54 14.21
C ALA A 15 3.08 -5.46 12.82
N VAL A 16 3.17 -4.25 12.24
CA VAL A 16 3.86 -4.01 10.97
C VAL A 16 5.33 -4.43 11.07
N LEU A 17 6.05 -3.96 12.08
CA LEU A 17 7.49 -4.23 12.26
C LEU A 17 7.76 -5.72 12.46
N VAL A 18 7.02 -6.39 13.35
CA VAL A 18 7.21 -7.81 13.65
C VAL A 18 6.91 -8.67 12.43
N VAL A 19 5.80 -8.41 11.73
CA VAL A 19 5.48 -9.15 10.49
C VAL A 19 6.52 -8.85 9.40
N ALA A 20 6.95 -7.60 9.24
CA ALA A 20 7.96 -7.23 8.24
C ALA A 20 9.32 -7.89 8.51
N ARG A 21 9.68 -8.13 9.75
CA ARG A 21 10.93 -8.77 10.16
C ARG A 21 10.82 -10.30 10.16
N ASP A 22 9.82 -10.83 10.86
CA ASP A 22 9.78 -12.25 11.25
C ASP A 22 8.77 -13.07 10.42
N GLY A 23 7.85 -12.42 9.69
CA GLY A 23 6.77 -13.08 8.94
C GLY A 23 5.50 -13.27 9.75
N LEU A 24 4.39 -13.58 9.04
CA LEU A 24 3.06 -13.77 9.64
C LEU A 24 3.00 -14.92 10.65
N ASP A 25 3.68 -16.02 10.37
CA ASP A 25 3.64 -17.21 11.20
C ASP A 25 4.33 -16.99 12.55
N HIS A 26 5.37 -16.16 12.60
CA HIS A 26 6.12 -15.83 13.80
C HIS A 26 5.58 -14.58 14.53
N ALA A 27 4.66 -13.84 13.93
CA ALA A 27 4.01 -12.67 14.54
C ALA A 27 2.96 -13.10 15.58
N THR A 28 3.43 -13.52 16.76
CA THR A 28 2.57 -13.87 17.90
C THR A 28 2.13 -12.61 18.66
N THR A 29 1.01 -12.69 19.41
CA THR A 29 0.57 -11.59 20.30
C THR A 29 1.67 -11.19 21.28
N LYS A 30 2.41 -12.18 21.80
CA LYS A 30 3.55 -11.94 22.70
C LYS A 30 4.69 -11.19 22.03
N ALA A 31 5.05 -11.58 20.79
CA ALA A 31 6.12 -10.91 20.04
C ALA A 31 5.74 -9.46 19.71
N ILE A 32 4.51 -9.23 19.24
CA ILE A 32 4.02 -7.90 18.90
C ILE A 32 3.94 -6.98 20.15
N ALA A 33 3.41 -7.48 21.26
CA ALA A 33 3.34 -6.69 22.48
C ALA A 33 4.73 -6.36 23.05
N ALA A 34 5.67 -7.30 22.97
CA ALA A 34 7.05 -7.10 23.42
C ALA A 34 7.81 -6.03 22.63
N GLU A 35 7.51 -5.84 21.34
CA GLU A 35 8.12 -4.83 20.47
C GLU A 35 7.93 -3.40 21.02
N VAL A 36 6.81 -3.16 21.71
CA VAL A 36 6.46 -1.87 22.33
C VAL A 36 6.46 -1.90 23.85
N ALA A 37 7.10 -2.91 24.44
CA ALA A 37 7.19 -3.14 25.89
C ALA A 37 5.82 -3.21 26.60
N TYR A 38 4.80 -3.77 25.93
CA TYR A 38 3.46 -3.96 26.48
C TYR A 38 3.20 -5.42 26.85
N ASN A 39 2.20 -5.62 27.70
CA ASN A 39 1.62 -6.93 27.92
C ASN A 39 0.62 -7.23 26.79
N GLU A 40 0.56 -8.50 26.34
CA GLU A 40 -0.37 -8.92 25.27
C GLU A 40 -1.85 -8.70 25.61
N VAL A 41 -2.21 -8.51 26.90
CA VAL A 41 -3.56 -8.11 27.32
C VAL A 41 -4.03 -6.83 26.64
N TYR A 42 -3.11 -5.93 26.27
CA TYR A 42 -3.47 -4.72 25.53
C TYR A 42 -3.95 -5.02 24.12
N ILE A 43 -3.44 -6.08 23.48
CA ILE A 43 -3.92 -6.52 22.15
C ILE A 43 -5.37 -6.98 22.27
N TYR A 44 -5.66 -7.88 23.22
CA TYR A 44 -7.02 -8.38 23.42
C TYR A 44 -8.02 -7.27 23.79
N ARG A 45 -7.59 -6.27 24.56
CA ARG A 45 -8.46 -5.13 24.95
C ARG A 45 -8.73 -4.15 23.80
N ASN A 46 -7.84 -4.01 22.84
CA ASN A 46 -7.96 -3.03 21.77
C ASN A 46 -8.45 -3.64 20.45
N PHE A 47 -8.18 -4.93 20.20
CA PHE A 47 -8.47 -5.59 18.94
C PHE A 47 -9.27 -6.88 19.08
N GLY A 48 -9.34 -7.49 20.27
CA GLY A 48 -10.01 -8.75 20.50
C GLY A 48 -9.12 -9.97 20.29
N ASN A 49 -8.39 -10.04 19.19
CA ASN A 49 -7.47 -11.13 18.86
C ASN A 49 -6.33 -10.63 17.95
N LYS A 50 -5.41 -11.54 17.58
CA LYS A 50 -4.27 -11.24 16.70
C LYS A 50 -4.72 -10.94 15.27
N GLU A 51 -5.67 -11.67 14.78
CA GLU A 51 -6.19 -11.57 13.41
C GLU A 51 -6.81 -10.18 13.18
N ASP A 52 -7.62 -9.69 14.11
CA ASP A 52 -8.22 -8.34 14.07
C ASP A 52 -7.14 -7.23 14.15
N LEU A 53 -6.08 -7.44 14.94
CA LEU A 53 -4.94 -6.53 14.98
C LEU A 53 -4.24 -6.46 13.62
N LEU A 54 -3.92 -7.61 13.03
CA LEU A 54 -3.23 -7.68 11.73
C LEU A 54 -4.11 -7.12 10.60
N GLN A 55 -5.41 -7.39 10.62
CA GLN A 55 -6.36 -6.79 9.68
C GLN A 55 -6.42 -5.26 9.82
N ALA A 56 -6.43 -4.76 11.05
CA ALA A 56 -6.43 -3.32 11.31
C ALA A 56 -5.11 -2.65 10.86
N ALA A 57 -3.97 -3.32 11.06
CA ALA A 57 -2.67 -2.86 10.58
C ALA A 57 -2.63 -2.83 9.04
N PHE A 58 -3.15 -3.87 8.39
CA PHE A 58 -3.27 -3.93 6.93
C PHE A 58 -4.18 -2.81 6.40
N ASN A 59 -5.36 -2.64 6.99
CA ASN A 59 -6.28 -1.58 6.59
C ASN A 59 -5.66 -0.18 6.71
N ARG A 60 -4.88 0.07 7.76
CA ARG A 60 -4.16 1.34 7.92
C ARG A 60 -3.11 1.55 6.83
N ALA A 61 -2.33 0.53 6.50
CA ALA A 61 -1.35 0.58 5.42
C ALA A 61 -2.04 0.79 4.05
N ASP A 62 -3.11 0.08 3.80
CA ASP A 62 -3.93 0.14 2.59
C ASP A 62 -4.50 1.55 2.37
N ILE A 63 -5.12 2.14 3.40
CA ILE A 63 -5.60 3.52 3.38
C ILE A 63 -4.44 4.50 3.12
N GLY A 64 -3.26 4.24 3.69
CA GLY A 64 -2.08 5.07 3.48
C GLY A 64 -1.64 5.14 2.01
N PHE A 65 -1.68 4.03 1.27
CA PHE A 65 -1.42 3.99 -0.17
C PHE A 65 -2.48 4.79 -0.94
N VAL A 66 -3.77 4.55 -0.67
CA VAL A 66 -4.88 5.28 -1.32
C VAL A 66 -4.78 6.78 -1.07
N GLN A 67 -4.55 7.19 0.17
CA GLN A 67 -4.44 8.60 0.54
C GLN A 67 -3.24 9.29 -0.11
N ASN A 68 -2.11 8.57 -0.25
CA ASN A 68 -0.94 9.10 -0.95
C ASN A 68 -1.28 9.41 -2.41
N VAL A 69 -1.90 8.47 -3.13
CA VAL A 69 -2.32 8.71 -4.53
C VAL A 69 -3.34 9.85 -4.61
N MET A 70 -4.37 9.82 -3.76
CA MET A 70 -5.43 10.83 -3.76
C MET A 70 -4.92 12.25 -3.46
N LYS A 71 -3.87 12.38 -2.66
CA LYS A 71 -3.24 13.67 -2.37
C LYS A 71 -2.60 14.33 -3.60
N HIS A 72 -2.15 13.53 -4.55
CA HIS A 72 -1.39 14.00 -5.72
C HIS A 72 -2.15 13.87 -7.04
N ILE A 73 -3.34 13.23 -7.04
CA ILE A 73 -4.08 12.86 -8.26
C ILE A 73 -4.54 14.05 -9.09
N ASP A 74 -4.66 15.25 -8.52
CA ASP A 74 -5.17 16.42 -9.21
C ASP A 74 -4.22 16.91 -10.32
N VAL A 75 -2.95 16.52 -10.30
CA VAL A 75 -2.00 16.72 -11.39
C VAL A 75 -2.49 16.11 -12.71
N MET A 76 -3.32 15.10 -12.64
CA MET A 76 -3.92 14.46 -13.82
C MET A 76 -4.92 15.36 -14.56
N ASP A 77 -5.42 16.44 -13.94
CA ASP A 77 -6.33 17.42 -14.55
C ASP A 77 -5.60 18.62 -15.18
N GLU A 78 -4.27 18.71 -15.08
CA GLU A 78 -3.47 19.80 -15.64
C GLU A 78 -3.41 19.71 -17.17
N ALA A 79 -4.27 20.45 -17.85
CA ALA A 79 -4.46 20.39 -19.30
C ALA A 79 -3.29 20.97 -20.14
N ASP A 80 -2.40 21.72 -19.52
CA ASP A 80 -1.20 22.31 -20.12
C ASP A 80 -0.02 21.33 -20.23
N ARG A 81 -0.12 20.17 -19.56
CA ARG A 81 0.85 19.09 -19.61
C ARG A 81 0.38 17.95 -20.52
N SER A 82 1.33 17.30 -21.17
CA SER A 82 1.06 16.04 -21.88
C SER A 82 0.59 14.95 -20.90
N LEU A 83 -0.08 13.93 -21.42
CA LEU A 83 -0.52 12.77 -20.62
C LEU A 83 0.66 12.11 -19.88
N GLU A 84 1.80 11.95 -20.56
CA GLU A 84 2.99 11.35 -19.97
C GLU A 84 3.53 12.19 -18.80
N GLU A 85 3.62 13.51 -18.97
CA GLU A 85 4.08 14.41 -17.90
C GLU A 85 3.16 14.39 -16.68
N ARG A 86 1.85 14.32 -16.89
CA ARG A 86 0.87 14.17 -15.79
C ARG A 86 1.03 12.85 -15.07
N CYS A 87 1.15 11.76 -15.82
CA CYS A 87 1.37 10.43 -15.22
C CYS A 87 2.70 10.36 -14.46
N HIS A 88 3.77 10.96 -14.99
CA HIS A 88 5.07 10.98 -14.32
C HIS A 88 5.03 11.83 -13.03
N ALA A 89 4.38 12.99 -13.05
CA ALA A 89 4.22 13.83 -11.88
C ALA A 89 3.36 13.17 -10.78
N LEU A 90 2.44 12.27 -11.14
CA LEU A 90 1.73 11.42 -10.18
C LEU A 90 2.61 10.26 -9.69
N TRP A 91 3.43 9.70 -10.57
CA TRP A 91 4.32 8.59 -10.27
C TRP A 91 5.33 8.90 -9.17
N ASP A 92 6.04 10.03 -9.27
CA ASP A 92 7.13 10.37 -8.37
C ASP A 92 6.76 10.30 -6.87
N PRO A 93 5.70 10.95 -6.38
CA PRO A 93 5.32 10.88 -4.98
C PRO A 93 4.76 9.51 -4.56
N VAL A 94 4.16 8.76 -5.49
CA VAL A 94 3.65 7.39 -5.22
C VAL A 94 4.82 6.42 -5.09
N TRP A 95 5.80 6.51 -5.96
CA TRP A 95 7.02 5.71 -5.91
C TRP A 95 7.82 6.00 -4.65
N ALA A 96 8.12 7.28 -4.38
CA ALA A 96 8.83 7.70 -3.18
C ALA A 96 8.15 7.18 -1.90
N PHE A 97 6.83 7.34 -1.78
CA PHE A 97 6.08 6.80 -0.65
C PHE A 97 6.26 5.29 -0.47
N SER A 98 6.32 4.54 -1.58
CA SER A 98 6.43 3.08 -1.56
C SER A 98 7.83 2.62 -1.14
N VAL A 99 8.89 3.27 -1.64
CA VAL A 99 10.29 2.86 -1.34
C VAL A 99 10.79 3.39 0.00
N ASP A 100 10.25 4.51 0.50
CA ASP A 100 10.67 5.12 1.78
C ASP A 100 10.12 4.38 3.02
N LYS A 101 9.20 3.43 2.83
CA LYS A 101 8.54 2.70 3.91
C LYS A 101 8.71 1.18 3.78
N PRO A 102 9.95 0.66 3.83
CA PRO A 102 10.25 -0.73 3.55
C PRO A 102 9.48 -1.73 4.43
N ASP A 103 9.28 -1.42 5.71
CA ASP A 103 8.58 -2.34 6.62
C ASP A 103 7.08 -2.38 6.32
N ILE A 104 6.48 -1.26 5.89
CA ILE A 104 5.08 -1.25 5.46
C ILE A 104 4.91 -2.09 4.19
N VAL A 105 5.83 -1.96 3.21
CA VAL A 105 5.77 -2.75 1.97
C VAL A 105 5.99 -4.24 2.26
N ARG A 106 6.98 -4.61 3.09
CA ARG A 106 7.20 -6.02 3.48
C ARG A 106 6.00 -6.60 4.20
N PHE A 107 5.42 -5.86 5.15
CA PHE A 107 4.20 -6.27 5.85
C PHE A 107 3.05 -6.44 4.87
N TYR A 108 2.84 -5.45 4.00
CA TYR A 108 1.76 -5.44 3.01
C TYR A 108 1.84 -6.66 2.10
N LEU A 109 2.99 -6.92 1.49
CA LEU A 109 3.22 -8.07 0.62
C LEU A 109 2.90 -9.40 1.33
N ARG A 110 3.41 -9.58 2.56
CA ARG A 110 3.20 -10.79 3.34
C ARG A 110 1.73 -11.02 3.70
N TYR A 111 1.01 -9.95 4.04
CA TYR A 111 -0.40 -10.04 4.40
C TYR A 111 -1.30 -10.19 3.17
N TYR A 112 -1.07 -9.40 2.13
CA TYR A 112 -1.89 -9.39 0.90
C TYR A 112 -1.94 -10.75 0.19
N TYR A 113 -0.83 -11.49 0.18
CA TYR A 113 -0.78 -12.83 -0.38
C TYR A 113 -1.08 -13.95 0.63
N SER A 114 -1.58 -13.63 1.80
CA SER A 114 -1.94 -14.60 2.84
C SER A 114 -3.39 -15.08 2.74
N VAL A 115 -3.68 -16.22 3.37
CA VAL A 115 -5.06 -16.72 3.53
C VAL A 115 -5.89 -15.75 4.38
N GLN A 116 -5.29 -15.08 5.36
CA GLN A 116 -5.95 -14.09 6.23
C GLN A 116 -6.52 -12.93 5.41
N TYR A 117 -5.78 -12.44 4.40
CA TYR A 117 -6.29 -11.41 3.50
C TYR A 117 -7.57 -11.85 2.80
N LEU A 118 -7.58 -13.05 2.19
CA LEU A 118 -8.71 -13.56 1.45
C LEU A 118 -9.97 -13.76 2.32
N THR A 119 -9.79 -14.12 3.57
CA THR A 119 -10.89 -14.45 4.48
C THR A 119 -11.45 -13.25 5.26
N SER A 120 -10.64 -12.21 5.49
CA SER A 120 -11.02 -11.12 6.41
C SER A 120 -10.83 -9.70 5.88
N ALA A 121 -9.87 -9.47 5.00
CA ALA A 121 -9.50 -8.10 4.57
C ALA A 121 -9.89 -7.74 3.13
N HIS A 122 -10.15 -8.72 2.26
CA HIS A 122 -10.40 -8.52 0.84
C HIS A 122 -11.54 -7.53 0.55
N GLU A 123 -12.70 -7.67 1.20
CA GLU A 123 -13.82 -6.74 1.00
C GLU A 123 -13.51 -5.32 1.47
N LEU A 124 -12.74 -5.20 2.57
CA LEU A 124 -12.34 -3.90 3.10
C LEU A 124 -11.36 -3.20 2.16
N HIS A 125 -10.40 -3.94 1.63
CA HIS A 125 -9.48 -3.48 0.58
C HIS A 125 -10.25 -2.93 -0.63
N HIS A 126 -11.20 -3.68 -1.17
CA HIS A 126 -12.03 -3.19 -2.27
C HIS A 126 -12.76 -1.89 -1.94
N ARG A 127 -13.33 -1.77 -0.75
CA ARG A 127 -13.99 -0.52 -0.31
C ARG A 127 -13.03 0.65 -0.22
N ASN A 128 -11.82 0.44 0.29
CA ASN A 128 -10.81 1.49 0.39
C ASN A 128 -10.43 2.07 -0.98
N TYR A 129 -10.40 1.23 -2.02
CA TYR A 129 -10.01 1.64 -3.37
C TYR A 129 -11.16 2.20 -4.23
N GLN A 130 -12.42 2.10 -3.81
CA GLN A 130 -13.57 2.54 -4.61
C GLN A 130 -13.50 4.02 -5.04
N GLN A 131 -13.13 4.92 -4.13
CA GLN A 131 -13.02 6.34 -4.44
C GLN A 131 -11.86 6.64 -5.39
N LEU A 132 -10.72 6.00 -5.18
CA LEU A 132 -9.57 6.11 -6.06
C LEU A 132 -9.91 5.59 -7.46
N GLN A 133 -10.55 4.42 -7.55
CA GLN A 133 -11.00 3.85 -8.80
C GLN A 133 -11.96 4.79 -9.53
N ALA A 134 -12.95 5.33 -8.84
CA ALA A 134 -13.90 6.28 -9.43
C ALA A 134 -13.19 7.54 -9.96
N ARG A 135 -12.18 8.04 -9.24
CA ARG A 135 -11.40 9.21 -9.66
C ARG A 135 -10.53 8.89 -10.87
N LEU A 136 -9.82 7.76 -10.87
CA LEU A 136 -8.96 7.32 -11.96
C LEU A 136 -9.75 6.92 -13.22
N SER A 137 -10.96 6.37 -13.08
CA SER A 137 -11.77 5.92 -14.22
C SER A 137 -12.07 7.04 -15.23
N ARG A 138 -11.98 8.30 -14.81
CA ARG A 138 -12.17 9.49 -15.66
C ARG A 138 -11.09 9.64 -16.74
N TYR A 139 -9.94 9.03 -16.54
CA TYR A 139 -8.80 9.10 -17.45
C TYR A 139 -8.70 7.87 -18.38
N PHE A 140 -9.54 6.88 -18.18
CA PHE A 140 -9.57 5.66 -18.99
C PHE A 140 -10.77 5.60 -19.89
N ARG A 141 -10.61 4.92 -21.03
CA ARG A 141 -11.68 4.72 -22.03
C ARG A 141 -12.83 3.87 -21.51
N SER A 142 -12.59 3.02 -20.54
CA SER A 142 -13.57 2.13 -19.92
C SER A 142 -13.33 2.04 -18.41
N SER A 143 -14.42 2.09 -17.62
CA SER A 143 -14.35 1.90 -16.17
C SER A 143 -13.90 0.49 -15.77
N ARG A 144 -14.16 -0.51 -16.62
CA ARG A 144 -13.69 -1.89 -16.42
C ARG A 144 -12.17 -1.94 -16.53
N ASP A 145 -11.62 -1.29 -17.54
CA ASP A 145 -10.16 -1.25 -17.75
C ASP A 145 -9.46 -0.57 -16.59
N SER A 146 -10.06 0.49 -16.01
CA SER A 146 -9.47 1.22 -14.89
C SER A 146 -9.19 0.33 -13.68
N TRP A 147 -10.03 -0.66 -13.38
CA TRP A 147 -9.79 -1.60 -12.27
C TRP A 147 -8.58 -2.50 -12.55
N PHE A 148 -8.55 -3.15 -13.71
CA PHE A 148 -7.44 -4.04 -14.08
C PHE A 148 -6.11 -3.29 -14.15
N LEU A 149 -6.13 -2.08 -14.72
CA LEU A 149 -4.93 -1.28 -14.89
C LEU A 149 -4.44 -0.72 -13.54
N MET A 150 -5.35 -0.31 -12.66
CA MET A 150 -4.99 0.10 -11.29
C MET A 150 -4.36 -1.06 -10.51
N ALA A 151 -4.94 -2.26 -10.56
CA ALA A 151 -4.36 -3.45 -9.94
C ALA A 151 -2.99 -3.78 -10.54
N HIS A 152 -2.84 -3.73 -11.86
CA HIS A 152 -1.56 -3.94 -12.54
C HIS A 152 -0.48 -2.94 -12.08
N VAL A 153 -0.80 -1.65 -12.01
CA VAL A 153 0.14 -0.62 -11.53
C VAL A 153 0.56 -0.91 -10.09
N PHE A 154 -0.41 -1.18 -9.23
CA PHE A 154 -0.16 -1.41 -7.81
C PHE A 154 0.71 -2.66 -7.58
N GLU A 155 0.38 -3.78 -8.22
CA GLU A 155 1.16 -5.02 -8.13
C GLU A 155 2.57 -4.85 -8.71
N THR A 156 2.71 -4.08 -9.80
CA THR A 156 4.01 -3.76 -10.39
C THR A 156 4.86 -2.95 -9.42
N ILE A 157 4.31 -1.91 -8.79
CA ILE A 157 5.00 -1.14 -7.74
C ILE A 157 5.49 -2.05 -6.63
N LEU A 158 4.60 -2.88 -6.06
CA LEU A 158 4.95 -3.80 -4.97
C LEU A 158 6.05 -4.79 -5.37
N SER A 159 5.97 -5.32 -6.61
CA SER A 159 6.97 -6.24 -7.14
C SER A 159 8.35 -5.60 -7.22
N PHE A 160 8.46 -4.42 -7.83
CA PHE A 160 9.74 -3.71 -7.93
C PHE A 160 10.26 -3.23 -6.57
N CYS A 161 9.38 -2.78 -5.67
CA CYS A 161 9.77 -2.51 -4.29
C CYS A 161 10.37 -3.76 -3.62
N SER A 162 9.82 -4.95 -3.88
CA SER A 162 10.40 -6.20 -3.36
C SER A 162 11.81 -6.46 -3.87
N HIS A 163 12.09 -6.23 -5.16
CA HIS A 163 13.44 -6.36 -5.73
C HIS A 163 14.43 -5.35 -5.15
N ILE A 164 13.99 -4.12 -4.87
CA ILE A 164 14.83 -3.13 -4.18
C ILE A 164 15.11 -3.57 -2.74
N LEU A 165 14.09 -4.05 -2.02
CA LEU A 165 14.22 -4.49 -0.63
C LEU A 165 15.07 -5.75 -0.47
N SER A 166 15.19 -6.59 -1.51
CA SER A 166 16.10 -7.75 -1.55
C SER A 166 17.53 -7.40 -1.98
N GLY A 167 17.76 -6.17 -2.46
CA GLY A 167 19.05 -5.73 -2.98
C GLY A 167 19.35 -6.21 -4.43
N GLU A 168 18.35 -6.75 -5.12
CA GLU A 168 18.46 -7.14 -6.53
C GLU A 168 18.47 -5.92 -7.46
N LEU A 169 17.82 -4.83 -7.05
CA LEU A 169 17.81 -3.55 -7.76
C LEU A 169 18.22 -2.41 -6.83
N GLU A 170 18.92 -1.44 -7.36
CA GLU A 170 19.23 -0.19 -6.65
C GLU A 170 18.06 0.79 -6.80
N ASN A 171 17.72 1.50 -5.71
CA ASN A 171 16.75 2.58 -5.76
C ASN A 171 17.40 3.86 -6.29
N THR A 172 17.42 4.01 -7.60
CA THR A 172 17.95 5.20 -8.29
C THR A 172 16.86 5.89 -9.10
N PRO A 173 16.99 7.20 -9.41
CA PRO A 173 16.07 7.89 -10.32
C PRO A 173 15.93 7.19 -11.67
N ALA A 174 17.02 6.67 -12.23
CA ALA A 174 17.02 5.97 -13.51
C ALA A 174 16.16 4.69 -13.44
N VAL A 175 16.28 3.90 -12.38
CA VAL A 175 15.45 2.69 -12.17
C VAL A 175 13.99 3.07 -11.99
N SER A 176 13.67 4.13 -11.24
CA SER A 176 12.31 4.64 -11.12
C SER A 176 11.71 5.02 -12.47
N ASP A 177 12.46 5.75 -13.30
CA ASP A 177 12.03 6.15 -14.65
C ASP A 177 11.82 4.93 -15.57
N GLU A 178 12.68 3.94 -15.52
CA GLU A 178 12.52 2.71 -16.31
C GLU A 178 11.23 1.97 -15.91
N ILE A 179 10.94 1.85 -14.62
CA ILE A 179 9.72 1.21 -14.12
C ILE A 179 8.50 2.04 -14.54
N PHE A 180 8.55 3.36 -14.40
CA PHE A 180 7.51 4.26 -14.88
C PHE A 180 7.21 4.03 -16.36
N GLN A 181 8.24 4.00 -17.20
CA GLN A 181 8.09 3.81 -18.64
C GLN A 181 7.46 2.44 -18.99
N LEU A 182 7.81 1.37 -18.28
CA LEU A 182 7.15 0.06 -18.45
C LEU A 182 5.66 0.14 -18.17
N ILE A 183 5.27 0.77 -17.05
CA ILE A 183 3.88 0.95 -16.66
C ILE A 183 3.16 1.87 -17.65
N PHE A 184 3.72 3.03 -17.95
CA PHE A 184 3.10 4.03 -18.83
C PHE A 184 2.79 3.46 -20.22
N ARG A 185 3.73 2.75 -20.85
CA ARG A 185 3.52 2.09 -22.15
C ARG A 185 2.41 1.05 -22.11
N THR A 186 2.20 0.40 -20.97
CA THR A 186 1.09 -0.55 -20.78
C THR A 186 -0.24 0.17 -20.64
N LEU A 187 -0.27 1.31 -19.95
CA LEU A 187 -1.50 2.07 -19.67
C LEU A 187 -1.95 2.94 -20.85
N GLN A 188 -1.02 3.57 -21.56
CA GLN A 188 -1.29 4.58 -22.59
C GLN A 188 -2.36 4.19 -23.60
N PRO A 189 -2.41 2.95 -24.16
CA PRO A 189 -3.42 2.56 -25.12
C PRO A 189 -4.86 2.59 -24.59
N TYR A 190 -5.04 2.55 -23.28
CA TYR A 190 -6.33 2.52 -22.59
C TYR A 190 -6.74 3.87 -22.01
N MET A 191 -5.84 4.86 -22.01
CA MET A 191 -6.09 6.18 -21.48
C MET A 191 -6.75 7.10 -22.50
N LEU A 192 -7.49 8.08 -21.98
CA LEU A 192 -7.98 9.22 -22.76
C LEU A 192 -6.82 10.20 -22.96
N SER A 193 -6.66 10.70 -24.18
CA SER A 193 -5.65 11.72 -24.52
C SER A 193 -6.03 13.10 -23.98
#